data_8d3169bcff6e9b1e5f5d588bc364ea8f
#
_entry.id   8d3169bcff6e9b1e5f5d588bc364ea8f
#
_cell.length_a   1.000
_cell.length_b   1.000
_cell.length_c   1.000
_cell.angle_alpha   90.00
_cell.angle_beta   90.00
_cell.angle_gamma   90.00
#
_symmetry.space_group_name_H-M   'P 1'
#
loop_
_entity.id
_entity.type
_entity.pdbx_description
1 polymer ?
#
loop_
_entity_poly.entity_id
_entity_poly.type
_entity_poly.pdbx_seq_one_letter_code
_entity_poly.pdbx_strand_id
1 'polypeptide(L)'
;MIQRIILLLALSFSLAAAAQPEEVKKMHENAKAFMRTGDFDNAIIVLTRAVQKDSKNLELQKDLVMSYYFKRDYAKALEGAKELIDRDDADVVCFQIAGNVYKALEEVKDCDKMYKKALKKFPKSGPLYSEYGELLWAAKDMQAIRQWEEGIKNDPGYSGNYYNAALYYFYTKDKVWSLIYGEIFVNMESLSERGASMKGMLLQGYKEKLFADADIMKGEEKNKSEFAKAFLQGIGKQSTLTNNGISTETLTMIRTRFILDWYENNALKFPYKLFDFQRQLLQEGMFNAYNQWLFGASENLAAYDNWTKAHAEEYEAFSKFQKSRIFKMPAGQYYQN
;
A
#
# COMPACT_ATOMS: atom_id res chain seq x y z
N MET A 1 -45.36 46.91 19.18
CA MET A 1 -45.43 45.48 19.61
C MET A 1 -45.01 44.52 18.48
N ILE A 2 -45.46 44.69 17.26
CA ILE A 2 -45.17 43.84 16.10
C ILE A 2 -43.65 43.76 15.76
N GLN A 3 -42.91 44.88 15.81
CA GLN A 3 -41.45 44.87 15.57
C GLN A 3 -40.63 44.07 16.60
N ARG A 4 -41.04 43.99 17.84
CA ARG A 4 -40.38 43.19 18.92
C ARG A 4 -40.66 41.70 18.74
N ILE A 5 -41.82 41.31 18.23
CA ILE A 5 -42.19 39.93 17.93
C ILE A 5 -41.39 39.40 16.69
N ILE A 6 -41.21 40.24 15.68
CA ILE A 6 -40.42 39.89 14.49
C ILE A 6 -38.93 39.70 14.86
N LEU A 7 -38.38 40.54 15.76
CA LEU A 7 -36.99 40.41 16.21
C LEU A 7 -36.76 39.13 17.07
N LEU A 8 -37.71 38.76 17.92
CA LEU A 8 -37.68 37.53 18.70
C LEU A 8 -37.79 36.28 17.85
N LEU A 9 -38.61 36.27 16.78
CA LEU A 9 -38.72 35.20 15.80
C LEU A 9 -37.43 35.06 14.96
N ALA A 10 -36.82 36.18 14.56
CA ALA A 10 -35.54 36.15 13.82
C ALA A 10 -34.36 35.64 14.67
N LEU A 11 -34.33 35.99 16.00
CA LEU A 11 -33.31 35.46 16.91
C LEU A 11 -33.50 33.96 17.19
N SER A 12 -34.71 33.47 17.30
CA SER A 12 -34.98 32.03 17.52
C SER A 12 -34.62 31.19 16.27
N PHE A 13 -34.79 31.73 15.08
CA PHE A 13 -34.40 31.07 13.82
C PHE A 13 -32.86 30.98 13.65
N SER A 14 -32.14 32.02 14.06
CA SER A 14 -30.67 32.04 13.99
C SER A 14 -30.01 31.12 15.04
N LEU A 15 -30.59 30.97 16.23
CA LEU A 15 -30.14 30.01 17.26
C LEU A 15 -30.40 28.57 16.86
N ALA A 16 -31.53 28.26 16.24
CA ALA A 16 -31.84 26.92 15.72
C ALA A 16 -30.91 26.50 14.55
N ALA A 17 -30.58 27.44 13.68
CA ALA A 17 -29.65 27.18 12.55
C ALA A 17 -28.20 26.93 12.99
N ALA A 18 -27.76 27.52 14.11
CA ALA A 18 -26.43 27.29 14.67
C ALA A 18 -26.35 25.99 15.53
N ALA A 19 -27.46 25.55 16.11
CA ALA A 19 -27.50 24.33 16.93
C ALA A 19 -27.53 23.03 16.09
N GLN A 20 -28.05 23.07 14.88
CA GLN A 20 -28.19 21.89 14.01
C GLN A 20 -26.84 21.26 13.58
N PRO A 21 -25.79 22.01 13.19
CA PRO A 21 -24.50 21.43 12.87
C PRO A 21 -23.83 20.73 14.05
N GLU A 22 -23.95 21.26 15.25
CA GLU A 22 -23.36 20.67 16.47
C GLU A 22 -24.09 19.39 16.89
N GLU A 23 -25.41 19.36 16.76
CA GLU A 23 -26.23 18.15 17.00
C GLU A 23 -25.84 17.04 16.02
N VAL A 24 -25.74 17.33 14.72
CA VAL A 24 -25.33 16.37 13.69
C VAL A 24 -23.94 15.84 13.96
N LYS A 25 -22.98 16.70 14.33
CA LYS A 25 -21.62 16.30 14.68
C LYS A 25 -21.60 15.33 15.86
N LYS A 26 -22.37 15.62 16.94
CA LYS A 26 -22.47 14.73 18.09
C LYS A 26 -23.11 13.39 17.73
N MET A 27 -24.13 13.38 16.85
CA MET A 27 -24.71 12.16 16.34
C MET A 27 -23.68 11.34 15.55
N HIS A 28 -22.87 11.97 14.69
CA HIS A 28 -21.82 11.32 13.94
C HIS A 28 -20.75 10.68 14.85
N GLU A 29 -20.28 11.40 15.87
CA GLU A 29 -19.34 10.88 16.86
C GLU A 29 -19.90 9.67 17.62
N ASN A 30 -21.17 9.72 18.03
CA ASN A 30 -21.85 8.60 18.66
C ASN A 30 -21.95 7.39 17.71
N ALA A 31 -22.30 7.61 16.45
CA ALA A 31 -22.36 6.54 15.46
C ALA A 31 -20.99 5.90 15.25
N LYS A 32 -19.92 6.69 15.13
CA LYS A 32 -18.54 6.18 15.07
C LYS A 32 -18.15 5.36 16.30
N ALA A 33 -18.64 5.72 17.48
CA ALA A 33 -18.43 4.93 18.68
C ALA A 33 -19.11 3.55 18.57
N PHE A 34 -20.37 3.48 18.09
CA PHE A 34 -21.05 2.22 17.81
C PHE A 34 -20.34 1.38 16.75
N MET A 35 -19.90 2.01 15.65
CA MET A 35 -19.14 1.32 14.60
C MET A 35 -17.86 0.68 15.14
N ARG A 36 -17.11 1.38 16.01
CA ARG A 36 -15.87 0.85 16.62
C ARG A 36 -16.11 -0.35 17.52
N THR A 37 -17.28 -0.45 18.15
CA THR A 37 -17.66 -1.59 19.00
C THR A 37 -18.38 -2.70 18.23
N GLY A 38 -18.58 -2.55 16.90
CA GLY A 38 -19.31 -3.51 16.07
C GLY A 38 -20.84 -3.46 16.23
N ASP A 39 -21.37 -2.45 16.92
CA ASP A 39 -22.82 -2.25 17.10
C ASP A 39 -23.39 -1.48 15.89
N PHE A 40 -23.41 -2.19 14.74
CA PHE A 40 -23.86 -1.58 13.47
C PHE A 40 -25.37 -1.27 13.46
N ASP A 41 -26.19 -1.96 14.27
CA ASP A 41 -27.62 -1.66 14.38
C ASP A 41 -27.86 -0.26 14.95
N ASN A 42 -27.23 0.06 16.07
CA ASN A 42 -27.34 1.39 16.68
C ASN A 42 -26.62 2.45 15.82
N ALA A 43 -25.47 2.13 15.19
CA ALA A 43 -24.82 3.02 14.26
C ALA A 43 -25.76 3.44 13.10
N ILE A 44 -26.45 2.49 12.46
CA ILE A 44 -27.39 2.74 11.37
C ILE A 44 -28.56 3.63 11.83
N ILE A 45 -29.14 3.38 13.03
CA ILE A 45 -30.23 4.20 13.56
C ILE A 45 -29.78 5.66 13.71
N VAL A 46 -28.61 5.87 14.31
CA VAL A 46 -28.09 7.22 14.55
C VAL A 46 -27.70 7.91 13.24
N LEU A 47 -26.99 7.20 12.34
CA LEU A 47 -26.59 7.74 11.04
C LEU A 47 -27.77 8.08 10.14
N THR A 48 -28.82 7.24 10.13
CA THR A 48 -30.04 7.54 9.36
C THR A 48 -30.67 8.86 9.81
N ARG A 49 -30.76 9.08 11.11
CA ARG A 49 -31.28 10.35 11.66
C ARG A 49 -30.36 11.54 11.35
N ALA A 50 -29.03 11.32 11.42
CA ALA A 50 -28.04 12.36 11.08
C ALA A 50 -28.12 12.75 9.60
N VAL A 51 -28.22 11.78 8.69
CA VAL A 51 -28.39 12.00 7.24
C VAL A 51 -29.73 12.72 6.94
N GLN A 52 -30.82 12.41 7.66
CA GLN A 52 -32.08 13.16 7.52
C GLN A 52 -31.95 14.64 7.89
N LYS A 53 -31.08 14.97 8.87
CA LYS A 53 -30.82 16.36 9.30
C LYS A 53 -29.83 17.07 8.36
N ASP A 54 -28.84 16.36 7.82
CA ASP A 54 -27.82 16.87 6.90
C ASP A 54 -27.59 15.88 5.75
N SER A 55 -28.51 15.89 4.80
CA SER A 55 -28.50 14.95 3.66
C SER A 55 -27.36 15.18 2.65
N LYS A 56 -26.68 16.34 2.72
CA LYS A 56 -25.53 16.63 1.85
C LYS A 56 -24.20 16.17 2.42
N ASN A 57 -24.15 15.77 3.68
CA ASN A 57 -22.92 15.38 4.36
C ASN A 57 -22.40 14.04 3.85
N LEU A 58 -21.34 14.10 3.07
CA LEU A 58 -20.74 12.93 2.43
C LEU A 58 -20.22 11.91 3.45
N GLU A 59 -19.62 12.37 4.55
CA GLU A 59 -19.05 11.49 5.58
C GLU A 59 -20.12 10.67 6.30
N LEU A 60 -21.27 11.29 6.60
CA LEU A 60 -22.40 10.56 7.20
C LEU A 60 -22.93 9.47 6.27
N GLN A 61 -23.03 9.74 4.96
CA GLN A 61 -23.49 8.77 3.99
C GLN A 61 -22.48 7.63 3.82
N LYS A 62 -21.17 7.94 3.76
CA LYS A 62 -20.11 6.91 3.74
C LYS A 62 -20.22 5.98 4.94
N ASP A 63 -20.30 6.53 6.15
CA ASP A 63 -20.36 5.74 7.37
C ASP A 63 -21.68 4.91 7.44
N LEU A 64 -22.80 5.45 6.92
CA LEU A 64 -24.06 4.71 6.83
C LEU A 64 -23.96 3.50 5.89
N VAL A 65 -23.38 3.70 4.70
CA VAL A 65 -23.17 2.61 3.73
C VAL A 65 -22.23 1.56 4.31
N MET A 66 -21.13 1.98 4.95
CA MET A 66 -20.20 1.08 5.62
C MET A 66 -20.85 0.31 6.78
N SER A 67 -21.75 0.94 7.53
CA SER A 67 -22.49 0.27 8.60
C SER A 67 -23.43 -0.82 8.05
N TYR A 68 -24.12 -0.56 6.93
CA TYR A 68 -24.89 -1.60 6.23
C TYR A 68 -24.00 -2.73 5.71
N TYR A 69 -22.84 -2.40 5.13
CA TYR A 69 -21.87 -3.37 4.65
C TYR A 69 -21.38 -4.31 5.77
N PHE A 70 -20.95 -3.76 6.91
CA PHE A 70 -20.46 -4.56 8.04
C PHE A 70 -21.60 -5.37 8.71
N LYS A 71 -22.81 -4.84 8.72
CA LYS A 71 -24.02 -5.59 9.13
C LYS A 71 -24.38 -6.71 8.14
N ARG A 72 -23.78 -6.75 6.95
CA ARG A 72 -24.09 -7.64 5.82
C ARG A 72 -25.47 -7.39 5.19
N ASP A 73 -26.05 -6.20 5.39
CA ASP A 73 -27.22 -5.73 4.62
C ASP A 73 -26.73 -5.18 3.28
N TYR A 74 -26.26 -6.10 2.43
CA TYR A 74 -25.62 -5.73 1.16
C TYR A 74 -26.60 -5.07 0.17
N ALA A 75 -27.89 -5.32 0.29
CA ALA A 75 -28.89 -4.65 -0.55
C ALA A 75 -28.90 -3.14 -0.30
N LYS A 76 -29.00 -2.72 0.97
CA LYS A 76 -28.97 -1.30 1.34
C LYS A 76 -27.57 -0.70 1.15
N ALA A 77 -26.53 -1.47 1.41
CA ALA A 77 -25.15 -1.02 1.14
C ALA A 77 -24.96 -0.73 -0.36
N LEU A 78 -25.50 -1.55 -1.26
CA LEU A 78 -25.41 -1.34 -2.72
C LEU A 78 -26.19 -0.12 -3.18
N GLU A 79 -27.41 0.07 -2.66
CA GLU A 79 -28.23 1.27 -2.95
C GLU A 79 -27.45 2.54 -2.57
N GLY A 80 -27.00 2.64 -1.31
CA GLY A 80 -26.23 3.79 -0.85
C GLY A 80 -24.86 3.95 -1.54
N ALA A 81 -24.18 2.86 -1.89
CA ALA A 81 -22.92 2.91 -2.62
C ALA A 81 -23.09 3.48 -4.03
N LYS A 82 -24.18 3.14 -4.74
CA LYS A 82 -24.52 3.73 -6.03
C LYS A 82 -24.77 5.23 -5.91
N GLU A 83 -25.54 5.63 -4.89
CA GLU A 83 -25.78 7.06 -4.62
C GLU A 83 -24.46 7.81 -4.34
N LEU A 84 -23.54 7.23 -3.52
CA LEU A 84 -22.24 7.84 -3.22
C LEU A 84 -21.41 8.10 -4.47
N ILE A 85 -21.26 7.14 -5.37
CA ILE A 85 -20.41 7.29 -6.56
C ILE A 85 -21.02 8.16 -7.66
N ASP A 86 -22.32 8.43 -7.61
CA ASP A 86 -23.03 9.29 -8.56
C ASP A 86 -23.06 10.76 -8.10
N ARG A 87 -22.60 11.08 -6.89
CA ARG A 87 -22.48 12.46 -6.40
C ARG A 87 -21.37 13.22 -7.14
N ASP A 88 -21.58 14.51 -7.32
CA ASP A 88 -20.57 15.40 -7.92
C ASP A 88 -19.32 15.54 -7.01
N ASP A 89 -19.53 15.57 -5.69
CA ASP A 89 -18.49 15.65 -4.66
C ASP A 89 -17.92 14.27 -4.22
N ALA A 90 -18.28 13.18 -4.93
CA ALA A 90 -17.73 11.86 -4.67
C ALA A 90 -16.19 11.86 -4.77
N ASP A 91 -15.54 11.40 -3.71
CA ASP A 91 -14.09 11.23 -3.61
C ASP A 91 -13.65 9.77 -3.83
N VAL A 92 -12.36 9.50 -3.71
CA VAL A 92 -11.78 8.15 -3.87
C VAL A 92 -12.42 7.15 -2.91
N VAL A 93 -12.70 7.56 -1.66
CA VAL A 93 -13.26 6.67 -0.63
C VAL A 93 -14.66 6.19 -1.01
N CYS A 94 -15.47 7.00 -1.69
CA CYS A 94 -16.78 6.58 -2.19
C CYS A 94 -16.65 5.38 -3.15
N PHE A 95 -15.67 5.41 -4.03
CA PHE A 95 -15.41 4.31 -4.98
C PHE A 95 -14.81 3.08 -4.30
N GLN A 96 -13.98 3.26 -3.26
CA GLN A 96 -13.49 2.14 -2.45
C GLN A 96 -14.64 1.44 -1.71
N ILE A 97 -15.55 2.21 -1.09
CA ILE A 97 -16.76 1.67 -0.44
C ILE A 97 -17.60 0.88 -1.45
N ALA A 98 -17.88 1.47 -2.61
CA ALA A 98 -18.64 0.79 -3.66
C ALA A 98 -17.93 -0.48 -4.13
N GLY A 99 -16.61 -0.45 -4.30
CA GLY A 99 -15.79 -1.61 -4.66
C GLY A 99 -15.93 -2.75 -3.65
N ASN A 100 -15.90 -2.43 -2.35
CA ASN A 100 -16.08 -3.43 -1.29
C ASN A 100 -17.48 -4.07 -1.34
N VAL A 101 -18.52 -3.26 -1.57
CA VAL A 101 -19.90 -3.76 -1.68
C VAL A 101 -20.07 -4.65 -2.91
N TYR A 102 -19.60 -4.22 -4.09
CA TYR A 102 -19.65 -5.03 -5.31
C TYR A 102 -18.89 -6.35 -5.18
N LYS A 103 -17.68 -6.31 -4.56
CA LYS A 103 -16.89 -7.53 -4.30
C LYS A 103 -17.62 -8.49 -3.35
N ALA A 104 -18.27 -7.98 -2.30
CA ALA A 104 -19.04 -8.82 -1.37
C ALA A 104 -20.27 -9.47 -2.02
N LEU A 105 -20.83 -8.85 -3.05
CA LEU A 105 -21.95 -9.38 -3.86
C LEU A 105 -21.49 -10.21 -5.06
N GLU A 106 -20.18 -10.36 -5.27
CA GLU A 106 -19.58 -11.03 -6.43
C GLU A 106 -20.01 -10.42 -7.79
N GLU A 107 -20.40 -9.14 -7.79
CA GLU A 107 -20.80 -8.39 -8.98
C GLU A 107 -19.59 -7.88 -9.78
N VAL A 108 -18.74 -8.81 -10.24
CA VAL A 108 -17.43 -8.51 -10.86
C VAL A 108 -17.55 -7.56 -12.05
N LYS A 109 -18.56 -7.73 -12.92
CA LYS A 109 -18.73 -6.90 -14.14
C LYS A 109 -19.04 -5.43 -13.81
N ASP A 110 -19.89 -5.19 -12.82
CA ASP A 110 -20.26 -3.82 -12.44
C ASP A 110 -19.16 -3.17 -11.61
N CYS A 111 -18.43 -3.95 -10.79
CA CYS A 111 -17.23 -3.52 -10.10
C CYS A 111 -16.14 -3.08 -11.10
N ASP A 112 -15.90 -3.86 -12.17
CA ASP A 112 -14.95 -3.51 -13.26
C ASP A 112 -15.33 -2.17 -13.92
N LYS A 113 -16.60 -2.00 -14.31
CA LYS A 113 -17.09 -0.73 -14.92
C LYS A 113 -16.91 0.44 -13.96
N MET A 114 -17.22 0.23 -12.68
CA MET A 114 -17.10 1.23 -11.63
C MET A 114 -15.64 1.67 -11.47
N TYR A 115 -14.67 0.74 -11.35
CA TYR A 115 -13.24 1.11 -11.25
C TYR A 115 -12.72 1.81 -12.49
N LYS A 116 -13.14 1.41 -13.69
CA LYS A 116 -12.81 2.12 -14.95
C LYS A 116 -13.33 3.56 -14.95
N LYS A 117 -14.55 3.80 -14.44
CA LYS A 117 -15.13 5.15 -14.27
C LYS A 117 -14.32 5.94 -13.21
N ALA A 118 -14.01 5.29 -12.08
CA ALA A 118 -13.27 5.90 -10.98
C ALA A 118 -11.87 6.36 -11.40
N LEU A 119 -11.12 5.52 -12.10
CA LEU A 119 -9.77 5.85 -12.59
C LEU A 119 -9.74 6.94 -13.65
N LYS A 120 -10.84 7.13 -14.43
CA LYS A 120 -10.98 8.30 -15.30
C LYS A 120 -11.15 9.60 -14.50
N LYS A 121 -11.86 9.55 -13.36
CA LYS A 121 -12.07 10.71 -12.47
C LYS A 121 -10.82 10.97 -11.61
N PHE A 122 -10.13 9.92 -11.17
CA PHE A 122 -8.98 9.97 -10.25
C PHE A 122 -7.76 9.20 -10.80
N PRO A 123 -7.14 9.69 -11.89
CA PRO A 123 -6.08 8.94 -12.60
C PRO A 123 -4.77 8.80 -11.82
N LYS A 124 -4.62 9.50 -10.68
CA LYS A 124 -3.45 9.43 -9.80
C LYS A 124 -3.74 8.72 -8.48
N SER A 125 -4.81 7.94 -8.40
CA SER A 125 -5.19 7.28 -7.15
C SER A 125 -4.57 5.89 -7.04
N GLY A 126 -3.47 5.77 -6.29
CA GLY A 126 -2.85 4.49 -5.95
C GLY A 126 -3.83 3.46 -5.37
N PRO A 127 -4.69 3.83 -4.38
CA PRO A 127 -5.70 2.93 -3.84
C PRO A 127 -6.62 2.32 -4.90
N LEU A 128 -7.14 3.11 -5.85
CA LEU A 128 -8.05 2.60 -6.88
C LEU A 128 -7.36 1.62 -7.84
N TYR A 129 -6.10 1.89 -8.23
CA TYR A 129 -5.32 0.94 -9.01
C TYR A 129 -5.07 -0.36 -8.26
N SER A 130 -4.74 -0.28 -6.96
CA SER A 130 -4.53 -1.45 -6.11
C SER A 130 -5.77 -2.34 -6.06
N GLU A 131 -6.91 -1.76 -5.71
CA GLU A 131 -8.17 -2.51 -5.56
C GLU A 131 -8.71 -3.03 -6.89
N TYR A 132 -8.53 -2.29 -7.98
CA TYR A 132 -8.91 -2.76 -9.30
C TYR A 132 -8.03 -3.93 -9.76
N GLY A 133 -6.72 -3.86 -9.51
CA GLY A 133 -5.83 -4.98 -9.75
C GLY A 133 -6.21 -6.22 -8.93
N GLU A 134 -6.57 -6.05 -7.65
CA GLU A 134 -7.05 -7.14 -6.79
C GLU A 134 -8.33 -7.80 -7.33
N LEU A 135 -9.29 -6.99 -7.84
CA LEU A 135 -10.49 -7.51 -8.49
C LEU A 135 -10.14 -8.40 -9.69
N LEU A 136 -9.26 -7.92 -10.57
CA LEU A 136 -8.82 -8.65 -11.76
C LEU A 136 -8.07 -9.93 -11.38
N TRP A 137 -7.17 -9.85 -10.39
CA TRP A 137 -6.42 -11.01 -9.91
C TRP A 137 -7.32 -12.09 -9.31
N ALA A 138 -8.31 -11.71 -8.52
CA ALA A 138 -9.32 -12.63 -7.98
C ALA A 138 -10.13 -13.31 -9.10
N ALA A 139 -10.38 -12.60 -10.19
CA ALA A 139 -11.00 -13.13 -11.40
C ALA A 139 -10.03 -13.93 -12.31
N LYS A 140 -8.79 -14.17 -11.87
CA LYS A 140 -7.71 -14.82 -12.64
C LYS A 140 -7.34 -14.10 -13.94
N ASP A 141 -7.59 -12.80 -14.01
CA ASP A 141 -7.17 -11.96 -15.13
C ASP A 141 -5.74 -11.45 -14.90
N MET A 142 -4.82 -11.91 -15.76
CA MET A 142 -3.41 -11.53 -15.71
C MET A 142 -3.16 -10.04 -16.03
N GLN A 143 -4.18 -9.29 -16.49
CA GLN A 143 -4.10 -7.84 -16.64
C GLN A 143 -4.04 -7.09 -15.29
N ALA A 144 -4.25 -7.78 -14.16
CA ALA A 144 -4.08 -7.24 -12.82
C ALA A 144 -2.75 -6.49 -12.65
N ILE A 145 -1.65 -7.06 -13.17
CA ILE A 145 -0.31 -6.45 -13.08
C ILE A 145 -0.27 -5.05 -13.73
N ARG A 146 -0.99 -4.83 -14.83
CA ARG A 146 -1.01 -3.52 -15.48
C ARG A 146 -1.62 -2.44 -14.59
N GLN A 147 -2.61 -2.80 -13.76
CA GLN A 147 -3.21 -1.84 -12.84
C GLN A 147 -2.22 -1.47 -11.72
N TRP A 148 -1.54 -2.45 -11.17
CA TRP A 148 -0.54 -2.19 -10.12
C TRP A 148 0.65 -1.40 -10.63
N GLU A 149 1.13 -1.69 -11.84
CA GLU A 149 2.20 -0.93 -12.50
C GLU A 149 1.78 0.52 -12.81
N GLU A 150 0.57 0.72 -13.34
CA GLU A 150 0.04 2.08 -13.52
C GLU A 150 -0.13 2.79 -12.17
N GLY A 151 -0.52 2.08 -11.11
CA GLY A 151 -0.58 2.61 -9.75
C GLY A 151 0.80 3.04 -9.24
N ILE A 152 1.84 2.23 -9.41
CA ILE A 152 3.23 2.57 -9.05
C ILE A 152 3.71 3.81 -9.81
N LYS A 153 3.41 3.88 -11.10
CA LYS A 153 3.81 5.00 -11.97
C LYS A 153 3.12 6.31 -11.59
N ASN A 154 1.82 6.28 -11.31
CA ASN A 154 1.01 7.46 -11.08
C ASN A 154 0.96 7.92 -9.61
N ASP A 155 1.11 6.99 -8.66
CA ASP A 155 1.16 7.23 -7.20
C ASP A 155 2.24 6.37 -6.54
N PRO A 156 3.53 6.68 -6.76
CA PRO A 156 4.64 5.92 -6.20
C PRO A 156 4.73 5.98 -4.67
N GLY A 157 3.89 6.80 -4.02
CA GLY A 157 3.78 6.88 -2.58
C GLY A 157 2.84 5.85 -1.95
N TYR A 158 2.06 5.10 -2.75
CA TYR A 158 1.09 4.13 -2.24
C TYR A 158 1.67 2.71 -2.23
N SER A 159 1.83 2.15 -1.03
CA SER A 159 2.52 0.86 -0.79
C SER A 159 1.78 -0.35 -1.37
N GLY A 160 0.43 -0.32 -1.41
CA GLY A 160 -0.39 -1.48 -1.83
C GLY A 160 -0.07 -1.97 -3.23
N ASN A 161 0.24 -1.06 -4.17
CA ASN A 161 0.61 -1.45 -5.53
C ASN A 161 1.94 -2.19 -5.59
N TYR A 162 2.94 -1.79 -4.79
CA TYR A 162 4.21 -2.50 -4.68
C TYR A 162 4.03 -3.89 -4.07
N TYR A 163 3.20 -4.01 -3.05
CA TYR A 163 2.88 -5.30 -2.41
C TYR A 163 2.29 -6.28 -3.43
N ASN A 164 1.23 -5.87 -4.11
CA ASN A 164 0.51 -6.71 -5.04
C ASN A 164 1.36 -7.06 -6.27
N ALA A 165 2.10 -6.09 -6.83
CA ALA A 165 3.00 -6.32 -7.94
C ALA A 165 4.17 -7.26 -7.55
N ALA A 166 4.74 -7.10 -6.35
CA ALA A 166 5.80 -8.00 -5.86
C ALA A 166 5.32 -9.45 -5.75
N LEU A 167 4.12 -9.67 -5.20
CA LEU A 167 3.50 -11.00 -5.15
C LEU A 167 3.26 -11.58 -6.54
N TYR A 168 2.69 -10.79 -7.45
CA TYR A 168 2.45 -11.20 -8.82
C TYR A 168 3.75 -11.67 -9.49
N TYR A 169 4.79 -10.86 -9.44
CA TYR A 169 6.09 -11.18 -10.03
C TYR A 169 6.76 -12.37 -9.35
N PHE A 170 6.59 -12.53 -8.06
CA PHE A 170 7.09 -13.70 -7.36
C PHE A 170 6.43 -14.98 -7.88
N TYR A 171 5.12 -15.00 -8.08
CA TYR A 171 4.40 -16.18 -8.59
C TYR A 171 4.59 -16.41 -10.10
N THR A 172 4.82 -15.36 -10.87
CA THR A 172 5.11 -15.44 -12.33
C THR A 172 6.59 -15.58 -12.64
N LYS A 173 7.44 -15.73 -11.62
CA LYS A 173 8.89 -16.01 -11.71
C LYS A 173 9.73 -14.85 -12.26
N ASP A 174 9.28 -13.60 -12.17
CA ASP A 174 10.14 -12.46 -12.42
C ASP A 174 11.14 -12.30 -11.28
N LYS A 175 12.44 -12.38 -11.59
CA LYS A 175 13.53 -12.37 -10.59
C LYS A 175 13.86 -10.99 -10.07
N VAL A 176 13.52 -9.94 -10.80
CA VAL A 176 13.95 -8.56 -10.51
C VAL A 176 12.86 -7.81 -9.78
N TRP A 177 11.69 -7.69 -10.40
CA TRP A 177 10.63 -6.83 -9.88
C TRP A 177 9.97 -7.39 -8.63
N SER A 178 9.94 -8.72 -8.47
CA SER A 178 9.51 -9.32 -7.19
C SER A 178 10.37 -8.89 -6.01
N LEU A 179 11.70 -8.81 -6.19
CA LEU A 179 12.64 -8.39 -5.15
C LEU A 179 12.62 -6.88 -4.92
N ILE A 180 12.70 -6.11 -6.00
CA ILE A 180 12.76 -4.64 -5.91
C ILE A 180 11.47 -4.08 -5.31
N TYR A 181 10.30 -4.47 -5.81
CA TYR A 181 9.02 -3.99 -5.28
C TYR A 181 8.73 -4.51 -3.88
N GLY A 182 9.10 -5.76 -3.58
CA GLY A 182 8.99 -6.31 -2.24
C GLY A 182 9.80 -5.53 -1.23
N GLU A 183 11.05 -5.18 -1.55
CA GLU A 183 11.90 -4.39 -0.65
C GLU A 183 11.41 -2.95 -0.49
N ILE A 184 10.92 -2.30 -1.56
CA ILE A 184 10.26 -1.00 -1.48
C ILE A 184 9.08 -1.08 -0.52
N PHE A 185 8.20 -2.06 -0.71
CA PHE A 185 7.03 -2.25 0.14
C PHE A 185 7.39 -2.41 1.62
N VAL A 186 8.37 -3.27 1.95
CA VAL A 186 8.82 -3.48 3.34
C VAL A 186 9.36 -2.19 3.97
N ASN A 187 10.02 -1.34 3.18
CA ASN A 187 10.50 -0.05 3.67
C ASN A 187 9.37 0.98 3.85
N MET A 188 8.29 0.89 3.08
CA MET A 188 7.10 1.74 3.23
C MET A 188 6.22 1.29 4.41
N GLU A 189 6.12 -0.03 4.64
CA GLU A 189 5.30 -0.65 5.70
C GLU A 189 6.13 -1.51 6.64
N SER A 190 7.10 -0.92 7.30
CA SER A 190 8.12 -1.62 8.08
C SER A 190 7.60 -2.39 9.30
N LEU A 191 6.40 -2.08 9.81
CA LEU A 191 5.83 -2.65 11.04
C LEU A 191 4.53 -3.44 10.80
N SER A 192 4.12 -3.66 9.55
CA SER A 192 2.89 -4.40 9.24
C SER A 192 3.13 -5.92 9.19
N GLU A 193 2.08 -6.71 9.44
CA GLU A 193 2.13 -8.17 9.25
C GLU A 193 2.46 -8.55 7.81
N ARG A 194 1.94 -7.79 6.83
CA ARG A 194 2.29 -7.96 5.42
C ARG A 194 3.78 -7.74 5.18
N GLY A 195 4.38 -6.77 5.89
CA GLY A 195 5.82 -6.52 5.84
C GLY A 195 6.63 -7.71 6.33
N ALA A 196 6.21 -8.35 7.43
CA ALA A 196 6.86 -9.56 7.94
C ALA A 196 6.80 -10.72 6.94
N SER A 197 5.62 -10.97 6.34
CA SER A 197 5.45 -12.00 5.30
C SER A 197 6.29 -11.71 4.06
N MET A 198 6.36 -10.45 3.63
CA MET A 198 7.15 -10.03 2.47
C MET A 198 8.65 -10.24 2.67
N LYS A 199 9.18 -10.08 3.88
CA LYS A 199 10.58 -10.36 4.20
C LYS A 199 10.93 -11.84 3.96
N GLY A 200 10.05 -12.76 4.35
CA GLY A 200 10.20 -14.19 4.04
C GLY A 200 10.22 -14.46 2.54
N MET A 201 9.30 -13.83 1.80
CA MET A 201 9.23 -13.94 0.34
C MET A 201 10.50 -13.37 -0.34
N LEU A 202 11.04 -12.27 0.16
CA LEU A 202 12.29 -11.69 -0.36
C LEU A 202 13.47 -12.67 -0.18
N LEU A 203 13.62 -13.26 1.00
CA LEU A 203 14.67 -14.26 1.24
C LEU A 203 14.52 -15.47 0.30
N GLN A 204 13.31 -15.98 0.16
CA GLN A 204 13.00 -17.06 -0.78
C GLN A 204 13.26 -16.65 -2.23
N GLY A 205 12.93 -15.42 -2.62
CA GLY A 205 13.19 -14.86 -3.95
C GLY A 205 14.68 -14.83 -4.30
N TYR A 206 15.52 -14.43 -3.35
CA TYR A 206 16.98 -14.52 -3.54
C TYR A 206 17.45 -15.97 -3.68
N LYS A 207 17.02 -16.88 -2.81
CA LYS A 207 17.46 -18.29 -2.77
C LYS A 207 16.97 -19.09 -3.96
N GLU A 208 15.68 -19.02 -4.26
CA GLU A 208 15.00 -19.97 -5.14
C GLU A 208 14.70 -19.41 -6.53
N LYS A 209 14.94 -18.12 -6.74
CA LYS A 209 14.68 -17.47 -8.06
C LYS A 209 15.89 -16.74 -8.60
N LEU A 210 16.42 -15.76 -7.90
CA LEU A 210 17.50 -14.94 -8.42
C LEU A 210 18.79 -15.78 -8.61
N PHE A 211 19.17 -16.57 -7.60
CA PHE A 211 20.36 -17.42 -7.60
C PHE A 211 20.05 -18.91 -7.75
N ALA A 212 18.86 -19.24 -8.28
CA ALA A 212 18.48 -20.65 -8.54
C ALA A 212 19.34 -21.31 -9.62
N ASP A 213 19.76 -20.54 -10.61
CA ASP A 213 20.65 -20.97 -11.70
C ASP A 213 22.00 -20.28 -11.58
N ALA A 214 23.08 -20.99 -11.97
CA ALA A 214 24.42 -20.41 -12.04
C ALA A 214 24.50 -19.24 -13.05
N ASP A 215 23.74 -19.33 -14.15
CA ASP A 215 23.53 -18.21 -15.07
C ASP A 215 22.31 -17.39 -14.64
N ILE A 216 22.58 -16.29 -13.97
CA ILE A 216 21.54 -15.38 -13.47
C ILE A 216 20.74 -14.71 -14.62
N MET A 217 21.29 -14.62 -15.82
CA MET A 217 20.63 -14.06 -17.00
C MET A 217 19.70 -15.05 -17.71
N LYS A 218 19.75 -16.33 -17.37
CA LYS A 218 18.91 -17.35 -17.97
C LYS A 218 17.42 -17.03 -17.83
N GLY A 219 16.73 -17.00 -18.94
CA GLY A 219 15.29 -16.68 -19.02
C GLY A 219 14.98 -15.18 -19.13
N GLU A 220 15.99 -14.30 -19.07
CA GLU A 220 15.84 -12.85 -19.14
C GLU A 220 16.16 -12.25 -20.52
N GLU A 221 16.37 -13.07 -21.54
CA GLU A 221 16.75 -12.65 -22.89
C GLU A 221 15.69 -11.73 -23.54
N LYS A 222 14.42 -11.92 -23.15
CA LYS A 222 13.26 -11.14 -23.63
C LYS A 222 12.91 -9.96 -22.74
N ASN A 223 13.62 -9.76 -21.63
CA ASN A 223 13.36 -8.63 -20.77
C ASN A 223 13.69 -7.32 -21.49
N LYS A 224 12.69 -6.43 -21.60
CA LYS A 224 12.84 -5.16 -22.29
C LYS A 224 13.42 -4.06 -21.40
N SER A 225 13.32 -4.21 -20.08
CA SER A 225 13.80 -3.20 -19.15
C SER A 225 15.33 -3.18 -19.08
N GLU A 226 15.93 -2.11 -19.54
CA GLU A 226 17.37 -1.87 -19.43
C GLU A 226 17.84 -1.74 -17.97
N PHE A 227 16.96 -1.25 -17.10
CA PHE A 227 17.21 -1.23 -15.66
C PHE A 227 17.30 -2.65 -15.09
N ALA A 228 16.36 -3.54 -15.43
CA ALA A 228 16.37 -4.92 -14.97
C ALA A 228 17.61 -5.68 -15.46
N LYS A 229 18.02 -5.46 -16.71
CA LYS A 229 19.28 -6.01 -17.23
C LYS A 229 20.50 -5.52 -16.48
N ALA A 230 20.58 -4.19 -16.20
CA ALA A 230 21.68 -3.61 -15.44
C ALA A 230 21.72 -4.15 -14.01
N PHE A 231 20.55 -4.32 -13.38
CA PHE A 231 20.42 -4.95 -12.06
C PHE A 231 20.98 -6.37 -12.05
N LEU A 232 20.52 -7.21 -12.98
CA LEU A 232 20.98 -8.61 -13.10
C LEU A 232 22.47 -8.72 -13.40
N GLN A 233 22.99 -7.89 -14.30
CA GLN A 233 24.42 -7.84 -14.60
C GLN A 233 25.25 -7.44 -13.40
N GLY A 234 24.84 -6.41 -12.67
CA GLY A 234 25.55 -5.93 -11.48
C GLY A 234 25.55 -6.95 -10.34
N ILE A 235 24.38 -7.51 -10.01
CA ILE A 235 24.27 -8.49 -8.92
C ILE A 235 24.86 -9.85 -9.31
N GLY A 236 24.82 -10.22 -10.59
CA GLY A 236 25.37 -11.46 -11.13
C GLY A 236 26.91 -11.55 -11.02
N LYS A 237 27.62 -10.40 -11.04
CA LYS A 237 29.07 -10.36 -10.75
C LYS A 237 29.42 -10.94 -9.38
N GLN A 238 28.45 -11.03 -8.48
CA GLN A 238 28.64 -11.51 -7.11
C GLN A 238 28.19 -12.97 -6.91
N SER A 239 27.75 -13.67 -7.97
CA SER A 239 27.17 -15.02 -7.89
C SER A 239 28.10 -16.05 -7.24
N THR A 240 29.43 -15.91 -7.38
CA THR A 240 30.40 -16.81 -6.75
C THR A 240 30.31 -16.84 -5.21
N LEU A 241 29.79 -15.76 -4.59
CA LEU A 241 29.59 -15.72 -3.15
C LEU A 241 28.48 -16.69 -2.68
N THR A 242 27.62 -17.15 -3.58
CA THR A 242 26.53 -18.09 -3.25
C THR A 242 26.96 -19.57 -3.20
N ASN A 243 28.21 -19.89 -3.58
CA ASN A 243 28.69 -21.26 -3.66
C ASN A 243 28.58 -22.05 -2.32
N ASN A 244 28.64 -21.34 -1.20
CA ASN A 244 28.48 -21.94 0.13
C ASN A 244 27.06 -21.78 0.71
N GLY A 245 26.10 -21.46 -0.14
CA GLY A 245 24.72 -21.18 0.23
C GLY A 245 24.42 -19.69 0.42
N ILE A 246 23.13 -19.41 0.57
CA ILE A 246 22.61 -18.04 0.75
C ILE A 246 22.14 -17.90 2.19
N SER A 247 22.87 -17.09 2.95
CA SER A 247 22.55 -16.64 4.30
C SER A 247 22.35 -15.12 4.33
N THR A 248 21.93 -14.57 5.45
CA THR A 248 21.84 -13.11 5.67
C THR A 248 23.22 -12.46 5.48
N GLU A 249 24.30 -13.08 5.96
CA GLU A 249 25.66 -12.60 5.79
C GLU A 249 26.09 -12.61 4.33
N THR A 250 25.82 -13.71 3.60
CA THR A 250 26.12 -13.81 2.17
C THR A 250 25.35 -12.74 1.38
N LEU A 251 24.07 -12.54 1.67
CA LEU A 251 23.26 -11.49 1.04
C LEU A 251 23.78 -10.09 1.39
N THR A 252 24.22 -9.86 2.61
CA THR A 252 24.83 -8.58 3.01
C THR A 252 26.06 -8.28 2.18
N MET A 253 26.95 -9.25 1.98
CA MET A 253 28.16 -9.09 1.15
C MET A 253 27.80 -8.83 -0.32
N ILE A 254 26.89 -9.63 -0.90
CA ILE A 254 26.45 -9.48 -2.29
C ILE A 254 25.86 -8.09 -2.51
N ARG A 255 24.95 -7.67 -1.66
CA ARG A 255 24.23 -6.40 -1.78
C ARG A 255 25.15 -5.19 -1.53
N THR A 256 26.13 -5.31 -0.62
CA THR A 256 27.15 -4.28 -0.43
C THR A 256 27.95 -4.07 -1.72
N ARG A 257 28.48 -5.15 -2.31
CA ARG A 257 29.26 -5.07 -3.56
C ARG A 257 28.41 -4.61 -4.73
N PHE A 258 27.15 -5.06 -4.80
CA PHE A 258 26.22 -4.60 -5.82
C PHE A 258 25.99 -3.08 -5.74
N ILE A 259 25.73 -2.52 -4.56
CA ILE A 259 25.51 -1.08 -4.42
C ILE A 259 26.74 -0.26 -4.79
N LEU A 260 27.94 -0.70 -4.43
CA LEU A 260 29.20 -0.04 -4.84
C LEU A 260 29.34 -0.05 -6.37
N ASP A 261 29.18 -1.22 -7.01
CA ASP A 261 29.24 -1.35 -8.49
C ASP A 261 28.12 -0.54 -9.19
N TRP A 262 26.92 -0.48 -8.60
CA TRP A 262 25.82 0.30 -9.16
C TRP A 262 26.13 1.78 -9.24
N TYR A 263 26.70 2.33 -8.19
CA TYR A 263 27.06 3.75 -8.14
C TYR A 263 28.25 4.12 -9.01
N GLU A 264 29.12 3.19 -9.28
CA GLU A 264 30.22 3.37 -10.23
C GLU A 264 29.71 3.35 -11.68
N ASN A 265 28.77 2.47 -12.03
CA ASN A 265 28.48 2.14 -13.42
C ASN A 265 27.07 2.53 -13.90
N ASN A 266 26.06 2.60 -13.03
CA ASN A 266 24.66 2.65 -13.43
C ASN A 266 23.84 3.81 -12.83
N ALA A 267 24.22 4.34 -11.68
CA ALA A 267 23.42 5.28 -10.91
C ALA A 267 23.10 6.59 -11.67
N LEU A 268 23.98 7.04 -12.56
CA LEU A 268 23.75 8.23 -13.41
C LEU A 268 22.65 7.98 -14.45
N LYS A 269 22.61 6.76 -15.01
CA LYS A 269 21.58 6.36 -15.99
C LYS A 269 20.27 6.01 -15.33
N PHE A 270 20.31 5.38 -14.17
CA PHE A 270 19.18 4.87 -13.43
C PHE A 270 19.22 5.35 -11.97
N PRO A 271 18.98 6.64 -11.68
CA PRO A 271 18.83 7.10 -10.30
C PRO A 271 17.63 6.40 -9.65
N TYR A 272 17.85 5.76 -8.49
CA TYR A 272 16.82 4.94 -7.88
C TYR A 272 16.81 5.07 -6.35
N LYS A 273 15.71 5.55 -5.78
CA LYS A 273 15.57 5.89 -4.36
C LYS A 273 15.87 4.72 -3.42
N LEU A 274 15.52 3.50 -3.80
CA LEU A 274 15.85 2.32 -3.00
C LEU A 274 17.37 2.13 -2.88
N PHE A 275 18.12 2.32 -3.98
CA PHE A 275 19.57 2.17 -3.97
C PHE A 275 20.27 3.36 -3.30
N ASP A 276 19.73 4.59 -3.44
CA ASP A 276 20.20 5.75 -2.68
C ASP A 276 20.07 5.48 -1.17
N PHE A 277 18.96 4.90 -0.76
CA PHE A 277 18.74 4.52 0.64
C PHE A 277 19.72 3.45 1.13
N GLN A 278 19.93 2.40 0.34
CA GLN A 278 20.89 1.35 0.68
C GLN A 278 22.33 1.91 0.75
N ARG A 279 22.69 2.82 -0.17
CA ARG A 279 23.99 3.52 -0.13
C ARG A 279 24.14 4.36 1.13
N GLN A 280 23.11 5.10 1.52
CA GLN A 280 23.10 5.88 2.75
C GLN A 280 23.36 4.99 3.97
N LEU A 281 22.65 3.85 4.07
CA LEU A 281 22.87 2.89 5.16
C LEU A 281 24.29 2.31 5.19
N LEU A 282 24.90 2.09 4.01
CA LEU A 282 26.31 1.67 3.91
C LEU A 282 27.24 2.76 4.45
N GLN A 283 27.04 4.01 4.05
CA GLN A 283 27.87 5.14 4.47
C GLN A 283 27.78 5.43 5.98
N GLU A 284 26.59 5.19 6.55
CA GLU A 284 26.32 5.40 7.98
C GLU A 284 26.58 4.15 8.85
N GLY A 285 27.13 3.06 8.27
CA GLY A 285 27.49 1.84 9.00
C GLY A 285 26.29 0.99 9.46
N MET A 286 25.10 1.25 8.92
CA MET A 286 23.86 0.56 9.34
C MET A 286 23.39 -0.54 8.38
N PHE A 287 24.12 -0.79 7.30
CA PHE A 287 23.65 -1.71 6.25
C PHE A 287 23.60 -3.16 6.69
N ASN A 288 24.48 -3.56 7.61
CA ASN A 288 24.45 -4.91 8.19
C ASN A 288 23.19 -5.08 9.05
N ALA A 289 22.89 -4.16 9.95
CA ALA A 289 21.65 -4.17 10.73
C ALA A 289 20.40 -4.15 9.86
N TYR A 290 20.40 -3.41 8.75
CA TYR A 290 19.31 -3.41 7.77
C TYR A 290 19.10 -4.78 7.13
N ASN A 291 20.17 -5.48 6.72
CA ASN A 291 20.05 -6.82 6.14
C ASN A 291 19.61 -7.86 7.19
N GLN A 292 20.06 -7.75 8.42
CA GLN A 292 19.59 -8.57 9.53
C GLN A 292 18.10 -8.32 9.80
N TRP A 293 17.65 -7.07 9.83
CA TRP A 293 16.23 -6.74 9.96
C TRP A 293 15.39 -7.26 8.77
N LEU A 294 15.94 -7.28 7.56
CA LEU A 294 15.25 -7.70 6.36
C LEU A 294 15.15 -9.24 6.25
N PHE A 295 16.20 -9.96 6.57
CA PHE A 295 16.33 -11.39 6.29
C PHE A 295 16.53 -12.25 7.54
N GLY A 296 17.19 -11.73 8.59
CA GLY A 296 17.68 -12.52 9.71
C GLY A 296 16.62 -13.34 10.40
N ALA A 297 15.50 -12.72 10.79
CA ALA A 297 14.40 -13.43 11.46
C ALA A 297 13.75 -14.49 10.56
N SER A 298 13.65 -14.23 9.25
CA SER A 298 13.09 -15.18 8.27
C SER A 298 14.04 -16.32 7.95
N GLU A 299 15.34 -16.13 8.12
CA GLU A 299 16.35 -17.17 7.94
C GLU A 299 16.45 -18.07 9.18
N ASN A 300 16.72 -17.45 10.33
CA ASN A 300 16.86 -18.16 11.61
C ASN A 300 16.62 -17.19 12.78
N LEU A 301 15.46 -17.30 13.43
CA LEU A 301 15.06 -16.39 14.51
C LEU A 301 16.05 -16.40 15.68
N ALA A 302 16.57 -17.58 16.08
CA ALA A 302 17.52 -17.66 17.19
C ALA A 302 18.88 -17.01 16.86
N ALA A 303 19.36 -17.19 15.63
CA ALA A 303 20.58 -16.54 15.16
C ALA A 303 20.39 -15.02 15.08
N TYR A 304 19.23 -14.56 14.59
CA TYR A 304 18.87 -13.15 14.55
C TYR A 304 18.82 -12.52 15.95
N ASP A 305 18.20 -13.17 16.93
CA ASP A 305 18.13 -12.71 18.32
C ASP A 305 19.52 -12.61 18.95
N ASN A 306 20.41 -13.58 18.67
CA ASN A 306 21.78 -13.54 19.13
C ASN A 306 22.58 -12.41 18.48
N TRP A 307 22.39 -12.23 17.17
CA TRP A 307 23.05 -11.15 16.43
C TRP A 307 22.63 -9.77 16.96
N THR A 308 21.34 -9.53 17.16
CA THR A 308 20.81 -8.25 17.66
C THR A 308 21.31 -7.90 19.06
N LYS A 309 21.52 -8.92 19.91
CA LYS A 309 22.11 -8.75 21.24
C LYS A 309 23.60 -8.43 21.17
N ALA A 310 24.34 -9.13 20.31
CA ALA A 310 25.78 -8.92 20.14
C ALA A 310 26.12 -7.57 19.47
N HIS A 311 25.21 -7.03 18.66
CA HIS A 311 25.35 -5.77 17.91
C HIS A 311 24.28 -4.74 18.32
N ALA A 312 23.97 -4.67 19.63
CA ALA A 312 22.84 -3.89 20.14
C ALA A 312 22.92 -2.40 19.75
N GLU A 313 24.09 -1.77 19.82
CA GLU A 313 24.30 -0.36 19.47
C GLU A 313 24.00 -0.11 17.98
N GLU A 314 24.51 -0.96 17.08
CA GLU A 314 24.29 -0.85 15.64
C GLU A 314 22.80 -1.04 15.30
N TYR A 315 22.17 -2.06 15.90
CA TYR A 315 20.77 -2.36 15.66
C TYR A 315 19.82 -1.29 16.22
N GLU A 316 20.15 -0.70 17.37
CA GLU A 316 19.40 0.41 17.96
C GLU A 316 19.51 1.68 17.09
N ALA A 317 20.73 2.01 16.62
CA ALA A 317 20.94 3.13 15.71
C ALA A 317 20.12 2.97 14.42
N PHE A 318 20.15 1.78 13.80
CA PHE A 318 19.33 1.47 12.64
C PHE A 318 17.83 1.56 12.96
N SER A 319 17.36 1.00 14.08
CA SER A 319 15.95 1.01 14.48
C SER A 319 15.44 2.44 14.70
N LYS A 320 16.24 3.30 15.32
CA LYS A 320 15.93 4.72 15.50
C LYS A 320 15.85 5.45 14.17
N PHE A 321 16.83 5.21 13.30
CA PHE A 321 16.85 5.77 11.95
C PHE A 321 15.60 5.35 11.15
N GLN A 322 15.25 4.06 11.16
CA GLN A 322 14.09 3.52 10.44
C GLN A 322 12.75 4.11 10.95
N LYS A 323 12.60 4.29 12.27
CA LYS A 323 11.40 4.87 12.88
C LYS A 323 11.28 6.38 12.66
N SER A 324 12.39 7.09 12.48
CA SER A 324 12.40 8.55 12.34
C SER A 324 12.04 9.04 10.93
N ARG A 325 11.81 8.15 9.97
CA ARG A 325 11.62 8.50 8.55
C ARG A 325 10.45 7.76 7.92
N ILE A 326 9.89 8.38 6.89
CA ILE A 326 8.92 7.75 6.00
C ILE A 326 9.61 7.50 4.67
N PHE A 327 9.73 6.21 4.29
CA PHE A 327 10.24 5.85 2.98
C PHE A 327 9.16 6.06 1.92
N LYS A 328 9.47 6.82 0.87
CA LYS A 328 8.61 7.01 -0.30
C LYS A 328 9.43 7.03 -1.57
N MET A 329 8.95 6.38 -2.60
CA MET A 329 9.52 6.49 -3.94
C MET A 329 9.09 7.81 -4.58
N PRO A 330 10.01 8.53 -5.24
CA PRO A 330 9.66 9.74 -5.98
C PRO A 330 9.01 9.38 -7.33
N ALA A 331 8.28 10.34 -7.89
CA ALA A 331 7.82 10.24 -9.27
C ALA A 331 9.00 10.19 -10.26
N GLY A 332 8.80 9.53 -11.40
CA GLY A 332 9.81 9.45 -12.46
C GLY A 332 10.85 8.34 -12.31
N GLN A 333 10.83 7.57 -11.23
CA GLN A 333 11.69 6.41 -11.02
C GLN A 333 10.95 5.10 -11.28
N TYR A 334 10.31 5.01 -12.44
CA TYR A 334 9.62 3.83 -12.94
C TYR A 334 10.36 3.31 -14.16
N TYR A 335 10.91 2.08 -14.09
CA TYR A 335 11.82 1.51 -15.09
C TYR A 335 11.34 0.18 -15.66
N GLN A 336 10.03 -0.08 -15.61
CA GLN A 336 9.45 -1.34 -16.09
C GLN A 336 9.39 -1.46 -17.62
N ASN A 337 9.62 -0.38 -18.35
CA ASN A 337 9.58 -0.35 -19.83
C ASN A 337 10.91 -0.74 -20.47
#